data_2172a4cf14c59d877f1c0f09ba8d83e5
#
_entry.id   2172a4cf14c59d877f1c0f09ba8d83e5
#
_cell.length_a   1.000
_cell.length_b   1.000
_cell.length_c   1.000
_cell.angle_alpha   90.00
_cell.angle_beta   90.00
_cell.angle_gamma   90.00
#
_symmetry.space_group_name_H-M   'P 1'
#
loop_
_entity.id
_entity.type
_entity.pdbx_description
1 polymer ?
#
loop_
_entity_poly.entity_id
_entity_poly.type
_entity_poly.pdbx_seq_one_letter_code
_entity_poly.pdbx_strand_id
1 'polypeptide(L)'
;MNNINLKDYITEIEGFPKERINFKDISPIIANPEVYKIVIDEISQRYVDKEIDKIVGLDARGFLFGSTLSYKLQIPFVMVRKSGKLPGDCYKINYDLEYGSNSFEIQKNAINTKDKVLLIDDLLATGGSILAVKSLLDKFNAEVVGAEFIVELAFLLARKNFDFPIHAQVTYE
;
A
#
# COMPACT_ATOMS: atom_id res chain seq x y z
N MET A 1 -11.25 21.66 -13.55
CA MET A 1 -10.93 20.28 -13.13
C MET A 1 -12.23 19.63 -12.71
N ASN A 2 -12.65 18.54 -13.37
CA ASN A 2 -13.84 17.80 -12.94
C ASN A 2 -13.56 17.24 -11.55
N ASN A 3 -14.30 17.72 -10.57
CA ASN A 3 -14.19 17.25 -9.18
C ASN A 3 -14.80 15.84 -9.12
N ILE A 4 -14.00 14.81 -9.41
CA ILE A 4 -14.44 13.42 -9.30
C ILE A 4 -14.45 13.04 -7.82
N ASN A 5 -15.60 12.61 -7.31
CA ASN A 5 -15.69 12.02 -5.99
C ASN A 5 -15.33 10.52 -6.10
N LEU A 6 -14.15 10.16 -5.65
CA LEU A 6 -13.66 8.78 -5.72
C LEU A 6 -14.55 7.77 -4.97
N LYS A 7 -15.32 8.21 -3.98
CA LYS A 7 -16.29 7.33 -3.28
C LYS A 7 -17.35 6.74 -4.23
N ASP A 8 -17.68 7.45 -5.32
CA ASP A 8 -18.67 6.97 -6.30
C ASP A 8 -18.13 5.79 -7.14
N TYR A 9 -16.82 5.54 -7.07
CA TYR A 9 -16.11 4.44 -7.73
C TYR A 9 -15.63 3.36 -6.77
N ILE A 10 -16.14 3.34 -5.54
CA ILE A 10 -15.88 2.31 -4.54
C ILE A 10 -17.20 1.62 -4.22
N THR A 11 -17.29 0.33 -4.54
CA THR A 11 -18.49 -0.44 -4.23
C THR A 11 -18.40 -1.00 -2.81
N GLU A 12 -19.43 -0.76 -2.01
CA GLU A 12 -19.54 -1.32 -0.67
C GLU A 12 -20.28 -2.66 -0.73
N ILE A 13 -19.64 -3.73 -0.23
CA ILE A 13 -20.18 -5.09 -0.23
C ILE A 13 -20.25 -5.57 1.21
N GLU A 14 -21.45 -5.61 1.75
CA GLU A 14 -21.70 -6.10 3.11
C GLU A 14 -21.52 -7.62 3.20
N GLY A 15 -20.94 -8.09 4.32
CA GLY A 15 -20.77 -9.52 4.59
C GLY A 15 -19.69 -10.22 3.79
N PHE A 16 -18.76 -9.51 3.16
CA PHE A 16 -17.67 -10.10 2.39
C PHE A 16 -16.29 -9.70 2.97
N PRO A 17 -15.30 -10.63 3.05
CA PRO A 17 -15.38 -12.09 2.84
C PRO A 17 -16.00 -12.83 4.03
N LYS A 18 -16.37 -12.12 5.09
CA LYS A 18 -16.99 -12.67 6.31
C LYS A 18 -18.14 -11.77 6.75
N GLU A 19 -19.13 -12.37 7.43
CA GLU A 19 -20.19 -11.66 8.12
C GLU A 19 -19.62 -10.50 8.96
N ARG A 20 -20.27 -9.32 8.94
CA ARG A 20 -19.87 -8.07 9.62
C ARG A 20 -18.73 -7.28 8.98
N ILE A 21 -18.15 -7.72 7.87
CA ILE A 21 -17.19 -6.92 7.11
C ILE A 21 -17.94 -6.19 6.01
N ASN A 22 -17.78 -4.87 5.95
CA ASN A 22 -18.21 -4.05 4.82
C ASN A 22 -16.99 -3.81 3.92
N PHE A 23 -16.86 -4.64 2.89
CA PHE A 23 -15.73 -4.62 1.97
C PHE A 23 -15.79 -3.41 1.04
N LYS A 24 -14.67 -2.73 0.86
CA LYS A 24 -14.51 -1.60 -0.06
C LYS A 24 -13.86 -2.09 -1.35
N ASP A 25 -14.68 -2.36 -2.36
CA ASP A 25 -14.19 -2.83 -3.66
C ASP A 25 -13.75 -1.63 -4.52
N ILE A 26 -12.47 -1.58 -4.82
CA ILE A 26 -11.83 -0.56 -5.66
C ILE A 26 -11.73 -0.97 -7.13
N SER A 27 -12.28 -2.12 -7.51
CA SER A 27 -12.23 -2.61 -8.91
C SER A 27 -12.80 -1.59 -9.90
N PRO A 28 -13.87 -0.82 -9.59
CA PRO A 28 -14.36 0.22 -10.50
C PRO A 28 -13.36 1.35 -10.75
N ILE A 29 -12.52 1.71 -9.77
CA ILE A 29 -11.43 2.68 -9.97
C ILE A 29 -10.45 2.16 -11.01
N ILE A 30 -10.03 0.89 -10.87
CA ILE A 30 -9.04 0.25 -11.76
C ILE A 30 -9.62 0.03 -13.16
N ALA A 31 -10.90 -0.32 -13.25
CA ALA A 31 -11.59 -0.58 -14.51
C ALA A 31 -11.89 0.70 -15.33
N ASN A 32 -11.82 1.88 -14.70
CA ASN A 32 -12.03 3.16 -15.37
C ASN A 32 -10.68 3.87 -15.59
N PRO A 33 -10.16 3.94 -16.83
CA PRO A 33 -8.83 4.48 -17.10
C PRO A 33 -8.71 5.98 -16.76
N GLU A 34 -9.79 6.75 -16.85
CA GLU A 34 -9.77 8.18 -16.52
C GLU A 34 -9.67 8.39 -15.00
N VAL A 35 -10.46 7.65 -14.24
CA VAL A 35 -10.43 7.70 -12.76
C VAL A 35 -9.11 7.16 -12.22
N TYR A 36 -8.64 6.04 -12.76
CA TYR A 36 -7.35 5.47 -12.39
C TYR A 36 -6.20 6.44 -12.65
N LYS A 37 -6.22 7.10 -13.83
CA LYS A 37 -5.24 8.13 -14.17
C LYS A 37 -5.24 9.28 -13.16
N ILE A 38 -6.42 9.76 -12.76
CA ILE A 38 -6.56 10.85 -11.78
C ILE A 38 -5.92 10.44 -10.45
N VAL A 39 -6.22 9.24 -9.94
CA VAL A 39 -5.63 8.71 -8.72
C VAL A 39 -4.10 8.66 -8.80
N ILE A 40 -3.56 8.10 -9.88
CA ILE A 40 -2.10 8.04 -10.09
C ILE A 40 -1.48 9.43 -10.23
N ASP A 41 -2.15 10.36 -10.89
CA ASP A 41 -1.67 11.75 -11.06
C ASP A 41 -1.59 12.46 -9.70
N GLU A 42 -2.62 12.35 -8.87
CA GLU A 42 -2.66 12.96 -7.53
C GLU A 42 -1.58 12.38 -6.62
N ILE A 43 -1.41 11.06 -6.60
CA ILE A 43 -0.34 10.42 -5.84
C ILE A 43 1.02 10.91 -6.37
N SER A 44 1.24 10.91 -7.68
CA SER A 44 2.53 11.30 -8.24
C SER A 44 2.90 12.75 -7.94
N GLN A 45 1.93 13.68 -7.96
CA GLN A 45 2.16 15.09 -7.62
C GLN A 45 2.63 15.28 -6.18
N ARG A 46 2.19 14.41 -5.25
CA ARG A 46 2.62 14.46 -3.85
C ARG A 46 4.08 14.07 -3.66
N TYR A 47 4.61 13.25 -4.58
CA TYR A 47 5.92 12.62 -4.44
C TYR A 47 6.95 13.01 -5.51
N VAL A 48 6.60 13.79 -6.53
CA VAL A 48 7.49 14.16 -7.65
C VAL A 48 8.76 14.88 -7.18
N ASP A 49 8.66 15.70 -6.14
CA ASP A 49 9.78 16.47 -5.58
C ASP A 49 10.35 15.83 -4.28
N LYS A 50 9.99 14.57 -4.00
CA LYS A 50 10.50 13.86 -2.83
C LYS A 50 11.65 12.95 -3.22
N GLU A 51 12.66 12.89 -2.35
CA GLU A 51 13.74 11.92 -2.48
C GLU A 51 13.23 10.53 -2.10
N ILE A 52 12.91 9.70 -3.10
CA ILE A 52 12.44 8.32 -2.94
C ILE A 52 13.31 7.42 -3.81
N ASP A 53 13.94 6.43 -3.18
CA ASP A 53 14.80 5.46 -3.86
C ASP A 53 14.02 4.24 -4.35
N LYS A 54 12.98 3.84 -3.62
CA LYS A 54 12.15 2.67 -3.90
C LYS A 54 10.69 2.91 -3.59
N ILE A 55 9.82 2.36 -4.44
CA ILE A 55 8.39 2.20 -4.15
C ILE A 55 8.17 0.73 -3.80
N VAL A 56 7.63 0.46 -2.62
CA VAL A 56 7.36 -0.89 -2.13
C VAL A 56 5.87 -1.13 -2.08
N GLY A 57 5.39 -2.04 -2.92
CA GLY A 57 3.98 -2.43 -2.97
C GLY A 57 3.69 -3.73 -2.23
N LEU A 58 2.52 -3.82 -1.61
CA LEU A 58 2.07 -5.01 -0.88
C LEU A 58 1.20 -5.91 -1.76
N ASP A 59 1.39 -7.22 -1.64
CA ASP A 59 0.62 -8.28 -2.35
C ASP A 59 -0.85 -8.29 -1.89
N ALA A 60 -1.80 -8.06 -2.79
CA ALA A 60 -1.63 -8.01 -4.23
C ALA A 60 -2.08 -6.67 -4.85
N ARG A 61 -3.08 -5.98 -4.25
CA ARG A 61 -3.70 -4.79 -4.87
C ARG A 61 -2.80 -3.56 -4.83
N GLY A 62 -1.90 -3.48 -3.84
CA GLY A 62 -0.86 -2.45 -3.80
C GLY A 62 0.06 -2.46 -5.02
N PHE A 63 0.23 -3.62 -5.70
CA PHE A 63 1.03 -3.71 -6.92
C PHE A 63 0.46 -2.92 -8.08
N LEU A 64 -0.86 -2.85 -8.19
CA LEU A 64 -1.53 -2.16 -9.29
C LEU A 64 -1.15 -0.66 -9.28
N PHE A 65 -1.27 -0.04 -8.14
CA PHE A 65 -0.96 1.39 -7.98
C PHE A 65 0.56 1.62 -7.90
N GLY A 66 1.28 0.79 -7.17
CA GLY A 66 2.73 0.91 -6.97
C GLY A 66 3.52 0.76 -8.26
N SER A 67 3.19 -0.21 -9.11
CA SER A 67 3.87 -0.40 -10.40
C SER A 67 3.59 0.74 -11.37
N THR A 68 2.36 1.26 -11.41
CA THR A 68 2.01 2.39 -12.26
C THR A 68 2.67 3.69 -11.78
N LEU A 69 2.71 3.90 -10.45
CA LEU A 69 3.41 5.04 -9.86
C LEU A 69 4.93 4.97 -10.12
N SER A 70 5.52 3.79 -9.98
CA SER A 70 6.93 3.52 -10.30
C SER A 70 7.27 3.90 -11.74
N TYR A 71 6.45 3.46 -12.69
CA TYR A 71 6.62 3.81 -14.10
C TYR A 71 6.51 5.32 -14.30
N LYS A 72 5.54 5.98 -13.67
CA LYS A 72 5.30 7.41 -13.82
C LYS A 72 6.42 8.27 -13.22
N LEU A 73 6.92 7.92 -12.04
CA LEU A 73 7.99 8.65 -11.34
C LEU A 73 9.40 8.19 -11.73
N GLN A 74 9.52 7.12 -12.52
CA GLN A 74 10.81 6.48 -12.87
C GLN A 74 11.61 6.04 -11.63
N ILE A 75 10.90 5.55 -10.59
CA ILE A 75 11.47 5.04 -9.35
C ILE A 75 11.32 3.51 -9.35
N PRO A 76 12.36 2.73 -8.96
CA PRO A 76 12.29 1.27 -8.90
C PRO A 76 11.14 0.76 -8.02
N PHE A 77 10.44 -0.28 -8.50
CA PHE A 77 9.36 -0.96 -7.77
C PHE A 77 9.87 -2.25 -7.12
N VAL A 78 9.52 -2.45 -5.86
CA VAL A 78 9.84 -3.64 -5.07
C VAL A 78 8.55 -4.29 -4.57
N MET A 79 8.46 -5.60 -4.74
CA MET A 79 7.31 -6.38 -4.29
C MET A 79 7.54 -6.93 -2.89
N VAL A 80 6.61 -6.68 -1.97
CA VAL A 80 6.45 -7.47 -0.76
C VAL A 80 5.32 -8.46 -0.99
N ARG A 81 5.60 -9.76 -0.84
CA ARG A 81 4.66 -10.81 -1.16
C ARG A 81 4.35 -11.72 0.00
N LYS A 82 3.21 -12.39 -0.06
CA LYS A 82 2.90 -13.52 0.83
C LYS A 82 3.94 -14.61 0.69
N SER A 83 4.31 -15.28 1.78
CA SER A 83 5.39 -16.25 1.82
C SER A 83 5.27 -17.34 0.75
N GLY A 84 6.41 -17.70 0.16
CA GLY A 84 6.51 -18.70 -0.91
C GLY A 84 6.18 -18.16 -2.31
N LYS A 85 6.04 -16.84 -2.48
CA LYS A 85 5.71 -16.22 -3.76
C LYS A 85 6.89 -15.51 -4.44
N LEU A 86 8.02 -15.36 -3.74
CA LEU A 86 9.25 -14.76 -4.29
C LEU A 86 10.34 -15.82 -4.49
N PRO A 87 11.09 -15.76 -5.60
CA PRO A 87 12.24 -16.62 -5.81
C PRO A 87 13.46 -16.10 -5.03
N GLY A 88 14.42 -16.98 -4.78
CA GLY A 88 15.71 -16.65 -4.18
C GLY A 88 15.64 -16.41 -2.67
N ASP A 89 16.69 -15.77 -2.15
CA ASP A 89 16.83 -15.50 -0.72
C ASP A 89 15.96 -14.34 -0.30
N CYS A 90 15.09 -14.57 0.70
CA CYS A 90 14.16 -13.58 1.21
C CYS A 90 14.31 -13.40 2.73
N TYR A 91 14.07 -12.16 3.19
CA TYR A 91 13.67 -11.93 4.57
C TYR A 91 12.18 -12.21 4.70
N LYS A 92 11.79 -12.81 5.83
CA LYS A 92 10.40 -13.13 6.15
C LYS A 92 10.01 -12.54 7.49
N ILE A 93 8.73 -12.20 7.61
CA ILE A 93 8.09 -11.82 8.86
C ILE A 93 6.70 -12.44 8.94
N ASN A 94 6.39 -13.01 10.11
CA ASN A 94 5.03 -13.41 10.43
C ASN A 94 4.33 -12.26 11.14
N TYR A 95 3.07 -12.06 10.85
CA TYR A 95 2.23 -11.09 11.54
C TYR A 95 0.84 -11.67 11.76
N ASP A 96 0.28 -11.33 12.92
CA ASP A 96 -1.03 -11.81 13.30
C ASP A 96 -2.12 -10.92 12.69
N LEU A 97 -3.16 -11.57 12.20
CA LEU A 97 -4.43 -10.97 11.85
C LEU A 97 -5.45 -11.35 12.91
N GLU A 98 -6.56 -10.60 13.00
CA GLU A 98 -7.67 -10.95 13.90
C GLU A 98 -8.16 -12.41 13.73
N TYR A 99 -7.89 -13.03 12.56
CA TYR A 99 -8.31 -14.40 12.24
C TYR A 99 -7.19 -15.17 11.50
N GLY A 100 -6.08 -15.44 12.19
CA GLY A 100 -4.97 -16.24 11.67
C GLY A 100 -3.66 -15.46 11.53
N SER A 101 -2.59 -16.17 11.17
CA SER A 101 -1.29 -15.56 10.87
C SER A 101 -1.07 -15.50 9.38
N ASN A 102 -0.56 -14.40 8.90
CA ASN A 102 0.00 -14.27 7.55
C ASN A 102 1.51 -14.01 7.64
N SER A 103 2.20 -14.22 6.54
CA SER A 103 3.61 -13.88 6.45
C SER A 103 3.89 -13.14 5.16
N PHE A 104 4.75 -12.12 5.28
CA PHE A 104 5.32 -11.42 4.16
C PHE A 104 6.78 -11.78 3.97
N GLU A 105 7.23 -11.66 2.73
CA GLU A 105 8.63 -11.80 2.36
C GLU A 105 9.04 -10.72 1.36
N ILE A 106 10.33 -10.37 1.42
CA ILE A 106 11.01 -9.45 0.51
C ILE A 106 12.37 -10.03 0.15
N GLN A 107 12.79 -9.92 -1.10
CA GLN A 107 14.10 -10.40 -1.55
C GLN A 107 15.23 -9.62 -0.87
N LYS A 108 16.28 -10.31 -0.41
CA LYS A 108 17.40 -9.71 0.34
C LYS A 108 18.21 -8.67 -0.43
N ASN A 109 18.14 -8.71 -1.75
CA ASN A 109 18.84 -7.78 -2.65
C ASN A 109 17.95 -6.66 -3.21
N ALA A 110 16.69 -6.54 -2.73
CA ALA A 110 15.73 -5.60 -3.31
C ALA A 110 15.89 -4.16 -2.80
N ILE A 111 16.44 -4.01 -1.60
CA ILE A 111 16.58 -2.72 -0.90
C ILE A 111 18.04 -2.55 -0.48
N ASN A 112 18.58 -1.35 -0.65
CA ASN A 112 19.91 -0.99 -0.14
C ASN A 112 19.79 -0.32 1.25
N THR A 113 20.88 -0.33 1.99
CA THR A 113 20.97 0.37 3.27
C THR A 113 20.73 1.86 3.06
N LYS A 114 19.85 2.46 3.88
CA LYS A 114 19.44 3.87 3.85
C LYS A 114 18.59 4.27 2.64
N ASP A 115 18.12 3.31 1.82
CA ASP A 115 17.13 3.64 0.79
C ASP A 115 15.91 4.32 1.46
N LYS A 116 15.43 5.39 0.85
CA LYS A 116 14.20 6.07 1.19
C LYS A 116 13.04 5.40 0.47
N VAL A 117 12.11 4.84 1.23
CA VAL A 117 11.06 3.95 0.73
C VAL A 117 9.68 4.57 0.89
N LEU A 118 8.92 4.62 -0.20
CA LEU A 118 7.49 4.87 -0.19
C LEU A 118 6.73 3.54 -0.18
N LEU A 119 5.89 3.31 0.83
CA LEU A 119 4.98 2.17 0.86
C LEU A 119 3.70 2.48 0.10
N ILE A 120 3.12 1.47 -0.56
CA ILE A 120 1.83 1.62 -1.23
C ILE A 120 0.99 0.35 -1.09
N ASP A 121 -0.26 0.54 -0.68
CA ASP A 121 -1.28 -0.51 -0.66
C ASP A 121 -2.65 0.09 -1.01
N ASP A 122 -3.65 -0.74 -1.19
CA ASP A 122 -4.99 -0.30 -1.52
C ASP A 122 -5.82 0.13 -0.30
N LEU A 123 -5.64 -0.53 0.84
CA LEU A 123 -6.48 -0.33 2.04
C LEU A 123 -5.65 -0.20 3.32
N LEU A 124 -5.87 0.89 4.04
CA LEU A 124 -5.46 1.02 5.43
C LEU A 124 -6.64 0.67 6.35
N ALA A 125 -6.61 -0.54 6.91
CA ALA A 125 -7.57 -0.98 7.94
C ALA A 125 -6.94 -0.84 9.34
N THR A 126 -6.50 -1.92 9.95
CA THR A 126 -5.83 -1.90 11.27
C THR A 126 -4.35 -1.49 11.22
N GLY A 127 -3.74 -1.51 10.03
CA GLY A 127 -2.34 -1.17 9.83
C GLY A 127 -1.34 -2.31 10.06
N GLY A 128 -1.81 -3.50 10.44
CA GLY A 128 -0.92 -4.64 10.74
C GLY A 128 -0.01 -5.04 9.58
N SER A 129 -0.51 -5.02 8.34
CA SER A 129 0.28 -5.32 7.13
C SER A 129 1.43 -4.33 6.95
N ILE A 130 1.17 -3.04 7.12
CA ILE A 130 2.20 -2.00 6.99
C ILE A 130 3.25 -2.09 8.10
N LEU A 131 2.85 -2.36 9.34
CA LEU A 131 3.80 -2.57 10.45
C LEU A 131 4.71 -3.78 10.18
N ALA A 132 4.16 -4.86 9.65
CA ALA A 132 4.94 -6.02 9.26
C ALA A 132 5.95 -5.67 8.15
N VAL A 133 5.54 -4.93 7.13
CA VAL A 133 6.44 -4.50 6.05
C VAL A 133 7.50 -3.54 6.57
N LYS A 134 7.15 -2.59 7.44
CA LYS A 134 8.14 -1.73 8.09
C LYS A 134 9.21 -2.54 8.82
N SER A 135 8.80 -3.57 9.58
CA SER A 135 9.75 -4.46 10.27
C SER A 135 10.64 -5.27 9.32
N LEU A 136 10.18 -5.55 8.08
CA LEU A 136 11.05 -6.11 7.03
C LEU A 136 12.06 -5.07 6.54
N LEU A 137 11.64 -3.83 6.34
CA LEU A 137 12.51 -2.75 5.88
C LEU A 137 13.57 -2.36 6.91
N ASP A 138 13.27 -2.50 8.20
CA ASP A 138 14.25 -2.29 9.29
C ASP A 138 15.47 -3.24 9.17
N LYS A 139 15.30 -4.45 8.59
CA LYS A 139 16.42 -5.37 8.33
C LYS A 139 17.43 -4.84 7.31
N PHE A 140 17.06 -3.86 6.52
CA PHE A 140 17.91 -3.18 5.54
C PHE A 140 18.46 -1.84 6.07
N ASN A 141 18.02 -1.39 7.25
CA ASN A 141 18.18 -0.02 7.72
C ASN A 141 17.64 1.01 6.71
N ALA A 142 16.53 0.71 6.04
CA ALA A 142 15.85 1.60 5.13
C ALA A 142 14.94 2.57 5.88
N GLU A 143 14.74 3.77 5.34
CA GLU A 143 13.88 4.80 5.87
C GLU A 143 12.50 4.75 5.18
N VAL A 144 11.42 4.61 5.94
CA VAL A 144 10.06 4.78 5.38
C VAL A 144 9.72 6.26 5.39
N VAL A 145 9.66 6.87 4.22
CA VAL A 145 9.37 8.30 4.05
C VAL A 145 7.88 8.60 3.97
N GLY A 146 7.05 7.57 3.83
CA GLY A 146 5.60 7.69 3.82
C GLY A 146 4.90 6.41 3.36
N ALA A 147 3.58 6.39 3.51
CA ALA A 147 2.73 5.35 2.95
C ALA A 147 1.50 5.95 2.28
N GLU A 148 1.12 5.39 1.15
CA GLU A 148 -0.01 5.81 0.32
C GLU A 148 -1.04 4.70 0.21
N PHE A 149 -2.31 5.07 0.37
CA PHE A 149 -3.45 4.17 0.28
C PHE A 149 -4.53 4.74 -0.62
N ILE A 150 -5.33 3.88 -1.21
CA ILE A 150 -6.53 4.29 -1.94
C ILE A 150 -7.67 4.53 -0.95
N VAL A 151 -7.83 3.64 0.01
CA VAL A 151 -8.90 3.70 1.02
C VAL A 151 -8.30 3.61 2.42
N GLU A 152 -8.83 4.43 3.33
CA GLU A 152 -8.58 4.33 4.77
C GLU A 152 -9.88 4.14 5.53
N LEU A 153 -9.88 3.22 6.49
CA LEU A 153 -10.93 3.04 7.49
C LEU A 153 -10.50 3.75 8.78
N ALA A 154 -10.74 5.06 8.87
CA ALA A 154 -10.21 5.91 9.94
C ALA A 154 -10.73 5.52 11.34
N PHE A 155 -11.95 4.96 11.41
CA PHE A 155 -12.53 4.46 12.66
C PHE A 155 -11.71 3.34 13.33
N LEU A 156 -10.80 2.68 12.59
CA LEU A 156 -9.86 1.69 13.13
C LEU A 156 -8.60 2.30 13.73
N LEU A 157 -8.43 3.63 13.63
CA LEU A 157 -7.37 4.42 14.27
C LEU A 157 -5.94 3.93 13.96
N ALA A 158 -5.69 3.36 12.79
CA ALA A 158 -4.41 2.78 12.42
C ALA A 158 -3.26 3.81 12.42
N ARG A 159 -3.52 5.07 12.05
CA ARG A 159 -2.51 6.14 11.93
C ARG A 159 -1.66 6.35 13.18
N LYS A 160 -2.23 6.15 14.36
CA LYS A 160 -1.52 6.33 15.64
C LYS A 160 -0.35 5.35 15.86
N ASN A 161 -0.27 4.30 15.04
CA ASN A 161 0.77 3.28 15.14
C ASN A 161 1.99 3.57 14.27
N PHE A 162 1.99 4.69 13.53
CA PHE A 162 3.04 5.03 12.56
C PHE A 162 3.73 6.34 12.93
N ASP A 163 5.05 6.38 12.70
CA ASP A 163 5.94 7.53 12.90
C ASP A 163 6.31 8.23 11.58
N PHE A 164 5.64 7.86 10.48
CA PHE A 164 5.83 8.44 9.15
C PHE A 164 4.48 8.91 8.57
N PRO A 165 4.50 9.83 7.57
CA PRO A 165 3.29 10.35 6.93
C PRO A 165 2.45 9.26 6.28
N ILE A 166 1.13 9.32 6.50
CA ILE A 166 0.13 8.46 5.88
C ILE A 166 -0.82 9.34 5.04
N HIS A 167 -1.00 8.95 3.78
CA HIS A 167 -1.99 9.55 2.88
C HIS A 167 -2.97 8.50 2.38
N ALA A 168 -4.21 8.91 2.19
CA ALA A 168 -5.27 8.10 1.59
C ALA A 168 -6.09 8.95 0.64
N GLN A 169 -6.52 8.37 -0.49
CA GLN A 169 -7.33 9.09 -1.48
C GLN A 169 -8.78 9.24 -1.00
N VAL A 170 -9.28 8.24 -0.27
CA VAL A 170 -10.63 8.21 0.31
C VAL A 170 -10.56 7.76 1.75
N THR A 171 -11.25 8.48 2.64
CA THR A 171 -11.35 8.14 4.07
C THR A 171 -12.80 7.85 4.44
N TYR A 172 -13.02 6.73 5.14
CA TYR A 172 -14.26 6.36 5.80
C TYR A 172 -14.10 6.55 7.32
N GLU A 173 -14.95 7.42 7.88
CA GLU A 173 -15.00 7.75 9.29
C GLU A 173 -15.72 6.68 10.12
#